data_26a649c3636755404538f69d209513fa
#
_entry.id   26a649c3636755404538f69d209513fa
#
_cell.length_a   1.000
_cell.length_b   1.000
_cell.length_c   1.000
_cell.angle_alpha   90.00
_cell.angle_beta   90.00
_cell.angle_gamma   90.00
#
_symmetry.space_group_name_H-M   'P 1'
#
loop_
_entity.id
_entity.type
_entity.pdbx_description
1 polymer ?
#
loop_
_entity_poly.entity_id
_entity_poly.type
_entity_poly.pdbx_seq_one_letter_code
_entity_poly.pdbx_strand_id
1 'polypeptide(L)'
;MKINKIFIALLSIFLVLIIGCTNAIKNEGNKIVVEKRVGESDKYEYYNEVKDNKEVQNIKDILNSISWKNAKVDMVSPPHYKFHFEDTTEKQESNGLIYDLWISPDKGRIELIIDSKSKYVHLDKEKSAELFKLITGKNLDEV
;
A
#
# COMPACT_ATOMS: atom_id res chain seq x y z
N MET A 1 41.52 -14.67 -30.55
CA MET A 1 41.35 -14.24 -29.15
C MET A 1 40.62 -15.34 -28.40
N LYS A 2 41.30 -16.08 -27.56
CA LYS A 2 40.66 -17.14 -26.77
C LYS A 2 40.01 -16.49 -25.55
N ILE A 3 38.71 -16.27 -25.60
CA ILE A 3 37.95 -15.85 -24.43
C ILE A 3 37.91 -17.04 -23.48
N ASN A 4 38.56 -16.92 -22.33
CA ASN A 4 38.63 -17.98 -21.33
C ASN A 4 37.21 -18.33 -20.91
N LYS A 5 36.83 -19.61 -21.06
CA LYS A 5 35.54 -20.14 -20.62
C LYS A 5 35.23 -19.83 -19.14
N ILE A 6 36.28 -19.67 -18.34
CA ILE A 6 36.23 -19.24 -16.94
C ILE A 6 35.72 -17.79 -16.81
N PHE A 7 36.11 -16.91 -17.75
CA PHE A 7 35.66 -15.50 -17.71
C PHE A 7 34.18 -15.35 -18.05
N ILE A 8 33.66 -16.18 -18.96
CA ILE A 8 32.26 -16.24 -19.33
C ILE A 8 31.43 -16.81 -18.15
N ALA A 9 31.94 -17.84 -17.46
CA ALA A 9 31.30 -18.43 -16.29
C ALA A 9 31.23 -17.43 -15.13
N LEU A 10 32.29 -16.68 -14.86
CA LEU A 10 32.32 -15.62 -13.86
C LEU A 10 31.36 -14.46 -14.19
N LEU A 11 31.28 -14.07 -15.46
CA LEU A 11 30.35 -13.02 -15.88
C LEU A 11 28.89 -13.46 -15.76
N SER A 12 28.59 -14.74 -16.03
CA SER A 12 27.21 -15.27 -15.88
C SER A 12 26.80 -15.39 -14.41
N ILE A 13 27.72 -15.70 -13.51
CA ILE A 13 27.45 -15.74 -12.06
C ILE A 13 27.21 -14.33 -11.51
N PHE A 14 27.91 -13.32 -12.04
CA PHE A 14 27.69 -11.92 -11.64
C PHE A 14 26.34 -11.37 -12.10
N LEU A 15 25.83 -11.83 -13.24
CA LEU A 15 24.51 -11.42 -13.75
C LEU A 15 23.34 -12.00 -12.91
N VAL A 16 23.53 -13.16 -12.28
CA VAL A 16 22.50 -13.80 -11.45
C VAL A 16 22.38 -13.13 -10.07
N LEU A 17 23.40 -12.42 -9.62
CA LEU A 17 23.39 -11.72 -8.33
C LEU A 17 22.65 -10.38 -8.35
N ILE A 18 22.20 -9.90 -9.52
CA ILE A 18 21.41 -8.66 -9.65
C ILE A 18 19.89 -8.92 -9.63
N ILE A 19 19.47 -10.15 -9.33
CA ILE A 19 18.06 -10.38 -8.95
C ILE A 19 17.93 -9.84 -7.54
N GLY A 20 17.96 -8.50 -7.43
CA GLY A 20 17.62 -7.80 -6.22
C GLY A 20 16.25 -8.27 -5.79
N CYS A 21 16.12 -8.72 -4.55
CA CYS A 21 14.83 -8.90 -3.91
C CYS A 21 14.08 -7.59 -4.06
N THR A 22 13.23 -7.50 -5.07
CA THR A 22 12.22 -6.47 -5.11
C THR A 22 11.31 -6.76 -3.92
N ASN A 23 11.45 -6.00 -2.84
CA ASN A 23 10.48 -5.98 -1.75
C ASN A 23 9.16 -5.41 -2.28
N ALA A 24 8.63 -6.03 -3.33
CA ALA A 24 7.37 -5.66 -3.92
C ALA A 24 6.27 -5.89 -2.88
N ILE A 25 5.50 -4.85 -2.63
CA ILE A 25 4.30 -4.94 -1.80
C ILE A 25 3.29 -5.75 -2.61
N LYS A 26 2.94 -6.94 -2.09
CA LYS A 26 1.92 -7.78 -2.73
C LYS A 26 0.56 -7.46 -2.12
N ASN A 27 -0.34 -6.96 -2.93
CA ASN A 27 -1.74 -6.70 -2.58
C ASN A 27 -2.60 -7.88 -3.03
N GLU A 28 -2.65 -8.92 -2.21
CA GLU A 28 -3.45 -10.11 -2.46
C GLU A 28 -4.87 -9.91 -1.90
N GLY A 29 -5.87 -10.37 -2.64
CA GLY A 29 -7.28 -10.27 -2.27
C GLY A 29 -8.15 -9.67 -3.36
N ASN A 30 -9.45 -9.91 -3.24
CA ASN A 30 -10.49 -9.47 -4.17
C ASN A 30 -11.51 -8.51 -3.53
N LYS A 31 -11.28 -8.17 -2.27
CA LYS A 31 -12.09 -7.24 -1.49
C LYS A 31 -11.17 -6.35 -0.65
N ILE A 32 -11.58 -5.12 -0.42
CA ILE A 32 -10.90 -4.20 0.51
C ILE A 32 -11.89 -3.85 1.62
N VAL A 33 -11.44 -4.00 2.84
CA VAL A 33 -12.17 -3.56 4.04
C VAL A 33 -11.55 -2.29 4.56
N VAL A 34 -12.38 -1.31 4.87
CA VAL A 34 -11.99 0.02 5.34
C VAL A 34 -12.59 0.26 6.72
N GLU A 35 -11.76 0.65 7.65
CA GLU A 35 -12.12 1.04 9.00
C GLU A 35 -11.83 2.52 9.21
N LYS A 36 -12.66 3.16 10.00
CA LYS A 36 -12.52 4.58 10.36
C LYS A 36 -12.33 4.72 11.86
N ARG A 37 -11.44 5.62 12.27
CA ARG A 37 -11.23 5.97 13.67
C ARG A 37 -12.48 6.61 14.27
N VAL A 38 -12.82 6.22 15.50
CA VAL A 38 -13.96 6.75 16.25
C VAL A 38 -13.49 7.82 17.22
N GLY A 39 -13.87 9.06 16.95
CA GLY A 39 -13.49 10.20 17.77
C GLY A 39 -11.98 10.39 17.88
N GLU A 40 -11.50 10.70 19.07
CA GLU A 40 -10.05 10.87 19.35
C GLU A 40 -9.40 9.59 19.93
N SER A 41 -10.15 8.49 19.98
CA SER A 41 -9.66 7.20 20.52
C SER A 41 -8.86 6.41 19.48
N ASP A 42 -8.15 5.38 19.95
CA ASP A 42 -7.47 4.40 19.09
C ASP A 42 -8.41 3.26 18.63
N LYS A 43 -9.71 3.49 18.70
CA LYS A 43 -10.73 2.53 18.25
C LYS A 43 -11.08 2.78 16.80
N TYR A 44 -11.20 1.70 16.05
CA TYR A 44 -11.61 1.70 14.65
C TYR A 44 -12.88 0.89 14.50
N GLU A 45 -13.79 1.36 13.67
CA GLU A 45 -15.03 0.67 13.32
C GLU A 45 -15.09 0.49 11.81
N TYR A 46 -15.75 -0.59 11.40
CA TYR A 46 -16.07 -0.82 9.99
C TYR A 46 -16.73 0.43 9.39
N TYR A 47 -16.19 0.86 8.27
CA TYR A 47 -16.66 2.05 7.58
C TYR A 47 -17.20 1.77 6.19
N ASN A 48 -16.46 1.01 5.40
CA ASN A 48 -16.80 0.71 4.00
C ASN A 48 -16.11 -0.57 3.54
N GLU A 49 -16.60 -1.13 2.44
CA GLU A 49 -15.92 -2.21 1.73
C GLU A 49 -15.99 -1.99 0.21
N VAL A 50 -14.91 -2.32 -0.50
CA VAL A 50 -14.83 -2.29 -1.95
C VAL A 50 -14.80 -3.72 -2.45
N LYS A 51 -15.83 -4.10 -3.21
CA LYS A 51 -16.00 -5.46 -3.78
C LYS A 51 -16.00 -5.48 -5.31
N ASP A 52 -16.17 -4.33 -5.94
CA ASP A 52 -16.11 -4.25 -7.39
C ASP A 52 -14.70 -4.58 -7.87
N ASN A 53 -14.58 -5.58 -8.72
CA ASN A 53 -13.29 -6.08 -9.19
C ASN A 53 -12.46 -4.99 -9.90
N LYS A 54 -13.13 -4.09 -10.62
CA LYS A 54 -12.47 -2.98 -11.33
C LYS A 54 -11.94 -1.94 -10.36
N GLU A 55 -12.72 -1.59 -9.34
CA GLU A 55 -12.29 -0.64 -8.30
C GLU A 55 -11.15 -1.22 -7.47
N VAL A 56 -11.24 -2.49 -7.06
CA VAL A 56 -10.15 -3.21 -6.35
C VAL A 56 -8.88 -3.20 -7.20
N GLN A 57 -8.98 -3.47 -8.51
CA GLN A 57 -7.83 -3.44 -9.39
C GLN A 57 -7.24 -2.04 -9.53
N ASN A 58 -8.08 -1.01 -9.67
CA ASN A 58 -7.63 0.38 -9.73
C ASN A 58 -6.86 0.77 -8.46
N ILE A 59 -7.36 0.38 -7.29
CA ILE A 59 -6.65 0.63 -6.02
C ILE A 59 -5.29 -0.09 -5.99
N LYS A 60 -5.23 -1.35 -6.43
CA LYS A 60 -3.97 -2.08 -6.56
C LYS A 60 -2.99 -1.37 -7.49
N ASP A 61 -3.46 -0.90 -8.63
CA ASP A 61 -2.64 -0.22 -9.62
C ASP A 61 -2.07 1.11 -9.07
N ILE A 62 -2.88 1.87 -8.34
CA ILE A 62 -2.42 3.08 -7.63
C ILE A 62 -1.33 2.71 -6.62
N LEU A 63 -1.58 1.74 -5.74
CA LEU A 63 -0.62 1.32 -4.71
C LEU A 63 0.67 0.76 -5.29
N ASN A 64 0.60 0.05 -6.42
CA ASN A 64 1.76 -0.47 -7.14
C ASN A 64 2.56 0.63 -7.87
N SER A 65 1.92 1.74 -8.23
CA SER A 65 2.55 2.90 -8.88
C SER A 65 3.29 3.83 -7.91
N ILE A 66 3.13 3.61 -6.61
CA ILE A 66 3.70 4.46 -5.56
C ILE A 66 5.19 4.16 -5.36
N SER A 67 5.99 5.21 -5.27
CA SER A 67 7.39 5.12 -4.85
C SER A 67 7.48 5.13 -3.32
N TRP A 68 7.35 3.96 -2.72
CA TRP A 68 7.42 3.80 -1.28
C TRP A 68 8.83 4.10 -0.74
N LYS A 69 8.88 4.88 0.33
CA LYS A 69 10.13 5.11 1.08
C LYS A 69 10.30 4.02 2.14
N ASN A 70 11.52 3.52 2.29
CA ASN A 70 11.90 2.65 3.40
C ASN A 70 12.16 3.53 4.63
N ALA A 71 11.14 3.78 5.41
CA ALA A 71 11.23 4.61 6.61
C ALA A 71 10.25 4.12 7.67
N LYS A 72 10.71 4.11 8.91
CA LYS A 72 9.84 4.00 10.07
C LYS A 72 9.52 5.43 10.49
N VAL A 73 8.25 5.81 10.44
CA VAL A 73 7.78 7.15 10.76
C VAL A 73 6.82 7.06 11.92
N ASP A 74 7.08 7.86 12.96
CA ASP A 74 6.18 8.00 14.10
C ASP A 74 5.27 9.22 13.85
N MET A 75 3.99 8.97 13.67
CA MET A 75 2.99 10.01 13.46
C MET A 75 2.50 10.56 14.79
N VAL A 76 2.20 11.87 14.83
CA VAL A 76 1.75 12.58 16.06
C VAL A 76 0.38 12.09 16.54
N SER A 77 -0.47 11.64 15.62
CA SER A 77 -1.82 11.16 15.90
C SER A 77 -2.07 9.79 15.27
N PRO A 78 -3.01 9.00 15.82
CA PRO A 78 -3.44 7.76 15.17
C PRO A 78 -4.00 8.01 13.76
N PRO A 79 -3.95 7.01 12.85
CA PRO A 79 -4.47 7.15 11.49
C PRO A 79 -5.97 7.45 11.49
N HIS A 80 -6.43 8.22 10.49
CA HIS A 80 -7.84 8.53 10.31
C HIS A 80 -8.62 7.32 9.81
N TYR A 81 -7.98 6.52 8.95
CA TYR A 81 -8.53 5.29 8.39
C TYR A 81 -7.47 4.20 8.39
N LYS A 82 -7.95 2.95 8.36
CA LYS A 82 -7.15 1.76 8.07
C LYS A 82 -7.83 0.98 6.96
N PHE A 83 -7.07 0.34 6.10
CA PHE A 83 -7.64 -0.59 5.14
C PHE A 83 -6.71 -1.76 4.86
N HIS A 84 -7.30 -2.87 4.43
CA HIS A 84 -6.57 -4.07 4.07
C HIS A 84 -7.31 -4.85 2.99
N PHE A 85 -6.58 -5.71 2.29
CA PHE A 85 -7.15 -6.60 1.30
C PHE A 85 -7.55 -7.92 1.95
N GLU A 86 -8.69 -8.45 1.55
CA GLU A 86 -9.17 -9.78 1.92
C GLU A 86 -9.42 -10.63 0.69
N ASP A 87 -9.17 -11.93 0.79
CA ASP A 87 -9.57 -12.91 -0.20
C ASP A 87 -10.84 -13.63 0.28
N THR A 88 -11.95 -13.42 -0.43
CA THR A 88 -13.24 -14.03 -0.09
C THR A 88 -13.30 -15.51 -0.46
N THR A 89 -12.32 -16.03 -1.23
CA THR A 89 -12.25 -17.42 -1.66
C THR A 89 -11.47 -18.31 -0.71
N GLU A 90 -10.60 -17.73 0.11
CA GLU A 90 -9.82 -18.44 1.12
C GLU A 90 -10.53 -18.42 2.47
N LYS A 91 -10.59 -19.59 3.12
CA LYS A 91 -11.19 -19.74 4.45
C LYS A 91 -10.28 -19.26 5.59
N GLN A 92 -9.06 -18.86 5.30
CA GLN A 92 -8.14 -18.27 6.26
C GLN A 92 -8.18 -16.75 6.16
N GLU A 93 -8.31 -16.09 7.31
CA GLU A 93 -8.05 -14.66 7.41
C GLU A 93 -6.66 -14.40 6.83
N SER A 94 -6.63 -13.77 5.65
CA SER A 94 -5.37 -13.36 5.08
C SER A 94 -4.73 -12.37 6.05
N ASN A 95 -3.54 -12.68 6.55
CA ASN A 95 -2.70 -11.71 7.25
C ASN A 95 -2.24 -10.63 6.24
N GLY A 96 -3.22 -9.96 5.65
CA GLY A 96 -3.02 -8.92 4.67
C GLY A 96 -2.25 -7.74 5.26
N LEU A 97 -1.56 -7.01 4.42
CA LEU A 97 -0.91 -5.78 4.83
C LEU A 97 -1.98 -4.77 5.26
N ILE A 98 -1.79 -4.19 6.43
CA ILE A 98 -2.62 -3.08 6.91
C ILE A 98 -2.00 -1.77 6.43
N TYR A 99 -2.81 -0.97 5.77
CA TYR A 99 -2.49 0.38 5.34
C TYR A 99 -3.10 1.37 6.32
N ASP A 100 -2.26 2.09 7.01
CA ASP A 100 -2.65 3.19 7.87
C ASP A 100 -2.68 4.48 7.04
N LEU A 101 -3.77 5.25 7.11
CA LEU A 101 -4.03 6.43 6.31
C LEU A 101 -4.24 7.67 7.17
N TRP A 102 -3.46 8.71 6.90
CA TRP A 102 -3.64 10.06 7.45
C TRP A 102 -4.05 11.03 6.36
N ILE A 103 -4.94 11.95 6.72
CA ILE A 103 -5.33 13.08 5.89
C ILE A 103 -4.48 14.27 6.33
N SER A 104 -3.84 14.96 5.38
CA SER A 104 -3.08 16.18 5.66
C SER A 104 -3.98 17.29 6.23
N PRO A 105 -3.44 18.22 7.05
CA PRO A 105 -4.24 19.28 7.67
C PRO A 105 -4.99 20.18 6.67
N ASP A 106 -4.43 20.35 5.47
CA ASP A 106 -5.03 21.12 4.37
C ASP A 106 -6.07 20.33 3.57
N LYS A 107 -6.31 19.05 3.93
CA LYS A 107 -7.20 18.11 3.24
C LYS A 107 -6.89 17.92 1.75
N GLY A 108 -5.70 18.26 1.34
CA GLY A 108 -5.28 18.17 -0.06
C GLY A 108 -4.56 16.89 -0.42
N ARG A 109 -4.06 16.16 0.58
CA ARG A 109 -3.23 14.95 0.38
C ARG A 109 -3.46 13.94 1.47
N ILE A 110 -3.02 12.71 1.21
CA ILE A 110 -2.96 11.63 2.19
C ILE A 110 -1.54 11.10 2.33
N GLU A 111 -1.27 10.56 3.51
CA GLU A 111 -0.07 9.83 3.83
C GLU A 111 -0.44 8.39 4.16
N LEU A 112 0.37 7.44 3.71
CA LEU A 112 0.18 6.02 3.97
C LEU A 112 1.41 5.44 4.67
N ILE A 113 1.15 4.57 5.64
CA ILE A 113 2.16 3.74 6.29
C ILE A 113 1.73 2.28 6.20
N ILE A 114 2.70 1.40 5.92
CA ILE A 114 2.60 -0.03 6.15
C ILE A 114 3.62 -0.36 7.23
N ASP A 115 3.19 -0.37 8.49
CA ASP A 115 4.09 -0.50 9.64
C ASP A 115 4.86 -1.82 9.60
N SER A 116 4.20 -2.94 9.31
CA SER A 116 4.81 -4.28 9.22
C SER A 116 5.93 -4.38 8.16
N LYS A 117 6.01 -3.43 7.23
CA LYS A 117 7.02 -3.36 6.16
C LYS A 117 7.93 -2.14 6.27
N SER A 118 7.75 -1.30 7.28
CA SER A 118 8.46 -0.01 7.42
C SER A 118 8.43 0.80 6.12
N LYS A 119 7.23 0.92 5.54
CA LYS A 119 6.99 1.67 4.31
C LYS A 119 6.15 2.91 4.60
N TYR A 120 6.55 4.02 4.00
CA TYR A 120 5.89 5.31 4.13
C TYR A 120 5.81 6.00 2.77
N VAL A 121 4.73 6.74 2.56
CA VAL A 121 4.59 7.64 1.41
C VAL A 121 3.67 8.81 1.74
N HIS A 122 4.01 9.96 1.19
CA HIS A 122 3.13 11.12 1.06
C HIS A 122 2.72 11.22 -0.40
N LEU A 123 1.44 11.01 -0.70
CA LEU A 123 0.92 11.01 -2.05
C LEU A 123 0.77 12.44 -2.60
N ASP A 124 0.87 12.57 -3.93
CA ASP A 124 0.46 13.80 -4.61
C ASP A 124 -1.05 14.02 -4.52
N LYS A 125 -1.53 15.21 -4.91
CA LYS A 125 -2.94 15.58 -4.80
C LYS A 125 -3.86 14.70 -5.63
N GLU A 126 -3.45 14.34 -6.84
CA GLU A 126 -4.25 13.56 -7.77
C GLU A 126 -4.47 12.13 -7.26
N LYS A 127 -3.38 11.44 -6.93
CA LYS A 127 -3.44 10.08 -6.35
C LYS A 127 -4.13 10.07 -4.99
N SER A 128 -3.95 11.11 -4.17
CA SER A 128 -4.63 11.26 -2.90
C SER A 128 -6.15 11.32 -3.07
N ALA A 129 -6.63 12.17 -3.97
CA ALA A 129 -8.05 12.33 -4.23
C ALA A 129 -8.66 11.05 -4.82
N GLU A 130 -7.99 10.45 -5.79
CA GLU A 130 -8.46 9.23 -6.44
C GLU A 130 -8.53 8.03 -5.47
N LEU A 131 -7.43 7.75 -4.77
CA LEU A 131 -7.38 6.64 -3.82
C LEU A 131 -8.38 6.82 -2.69
N PHE A 132 -8.46 8.03 -2.12
CA PHE A 132 -9.40 8.33 -1.03
C PHE A 132 -10.85 8.11 -1.45
N LYS A 133 -11.22 8.58 -2.65
CA LYS A 133 -12.56 8.39 -3.20
C LYS A 133 -12.89 6.93 -3.43
N LEU A 134 -11.96 6.14 -3.96
CA LEU A 134 -12.17 4.71 -4.21
C LEU A 134 -12.40 3.94 -2.91
N ILE A 135 -11.63 4.21 -1.86
CA ILE A 135 -11.73 3.45 -0.59
C ILE A 135 -12.88 3.94 0.31
N THR A 136 -13.22 5.23 0.28
CA THR A 136 -14.21 5.81 1.20
C THR A 136 -15.55 6.14 0.56
N GLY A 137 -15.61 6.25 -0.75
CA GLY A 137 -16.77 6.76 -1.49
C GLY A 137 -16.97 8.27 -1.38
N LYS A 138 -16.07 9.01 -0.72
CA LYS A 138 -16.16 10.47 -0.50
C LYS A 138 -15.00 11.21 -1.15
N ASN A 139 -15.23 12.48 -1.45
CA ASN A 139 -14.13 13.33 -1.87
C ASN A 139 -13.29 13.76 -0.66
N LEU A 140 -11.99 13.93 -0.87
CA LEU A 140 -11.05 14.22 0.21
C LEU A 140 -11.27 15.59 0.85
N ASP A 141 -11.77 16.56 0.10
CA ASP A 141 -12.08 17.92 0.55
C ASP A 141 -13.37 18.02 1.38
N GLU A 142 -14.19 16.96 1.37
CA GLU A 142 -15.49 16.90 2.09
C GLU A 142 -15.39 16.35 3.52
N VAL A 143 -14.22 15.89 3.96
CA VAL A 143 -14.02 15.23 5.25
C VAL A 143 -13.34 16.08 6.30
#